data_485473cfc63c4a724179ad5c1f7301cd
#
_entry.id   485473cfc63c4a724179ad5c1f7301cd
#
_cell.length_a   1.000
_cell.length_b   1.000
_cell.length_c   1.000
_cell.angle_alpha   90.00
_cell.angle_beta   90.00
_cell.angle_gamma   90.00
#
_symmetry.space_group_name_H-M   'P 1'
#
loop_
_entity.id
_entity.type
_entity.pdbx_description
1 polymer ?
#
loop_
_entity_poly.entity_id
_entity_poly.type
_entity_poly.pdbx_seq_one_letter_code
_entity_poly.pdbx_strand_id
1 'polypeptide(L)'
;MIKKLHHIAIIVSSEAGVDFYKYFGFSEESRIDRGYDQIVWLDGYGEKLEIFIDGTHPPRVDRPEALGLRHLAFEVDDVEAEWERLKQFDPEPVRTKDDGKKVFFVKDPDGVPVEVR
;
A
#
# COMPACT_ATOMS: atom_id res chain seq x y z
N MET A 1 15.82 24.04 -2.23
CA MET A 1 15.85 22.94 -3.23
C MET A 1 15.39 21.65 -2.56
N ILE A 2 14.43 20.98 -3.17
CA ILE A 2 13.97 19.67 -2.70
C ILE A 2 15.09 18.64 -2.86
N LYS A 3 15.33 17.81 -1.86
CA LYS A 3 16.36 16.77 -1.90
C LYS A 3 15.82 15.43 -2.40
N LYS A 4 14.63 15.05 -1.93
CA LYS A 4 14.03 13.76 -2.28
C LYS A 4 12.60 13.67 -1.74
N LEU A 5 11.87 12.67 -2.18
CA LEU A 5 10.64 12.26 -1.51
C LEU A 5 11.03 11.62 -0.17
N HIS A 6 10.58 12.19 0.95
CA HIS A 6 10.96 11.70 2.28
C HIS A 6 10.15 10.46 2.68
N HIS A 7 8.83 10.54 2.54
CA HIS A 7 7.94 9.42 2.89
C HIS A 7 6.56 9.61 2.27
N ILE A 8 5.77 8.55 2.34
CA ILE A 8 4.36 8.54 1.98
C ILE A 8 3.59 8.16 3.23
N ALA A 9 2.55 8.93 3.56
CA ALA A 9 1.72 8.68 4.73
C ALA A 9 0.40 8.02 4.31
N ILE A 10 0.00 6.96 5.04
CA ILE A 10 -1.21 6.19 4.77
C ILE A 10 -1.96 6.01 6.09
N ILE A 11 -3.27 6.24 6.07
CA ILE A 11 -4.13 5.97 7.22
C ILE A 11 -4.76 4.59 7.03
N VAL A 12 -4.67 3.76 8.06
CA VAL A 12 -5.28 2.43 8.08
C VAL A 12 -6.17 2.30 9.31
N SER A 13 -7.20 1.47 9.21
CA SER A 13 -8.16 1.32 10.31
C SER A 13 -7.67 0.40 11.43
N SER A 14 -6.73 -0.50 11.13
CA SER A 14 -6.26 -1.49 12.10
C SER A 14 -4.86 -1.98 11.77
N GLU A 15 -4.31 -2.83 12.65
CA GLU A 15 -3.01 -3.47 12.45
C GLU A 15 -2.94 -4.28 11.16
N ALA A 16 -4.07 -4.77 10.66
CA ALA A 16 -4.13 -5.49 9.39
C ALA A 16 -3.58 -4.65 8.22
N GLY A 17 -3.76 -3.32 8.27
CA GLY A 17 -3.19 -2.42 7.27
C GLY A 17 -1.66 -2.39 7.30
N VAL A 18 -1.10 -2.38 8.49
CA VAL A 18 0.37 -2.46 8.66
C VAL A 18 0.89 -3.79 8.15
N ASP A 19 0.23 -4.90 8.51
CA ASP A 19 0.63 -6.23 8.09
C ASP A 19 0.61 -6.39 6.57
N PHE A 20 -0.37 -5.77 5.92
CA PHE A 20 -0.46 -5.76 4.46
C PHE A 20 0.82 -5.20 3.83
N TYR A 21 1.27 -4.02 4.27
CA TYR A 21 2.48 -3.40 3.72
C TYR A 21 3.76 -4.14 4.12
N LYS A 22 3.80 -4.72 5.31
CA LYS A 22 4.90 -5.62 5.70
C LYS A 22 5.00 -6.81 4.77
N TYR A 23 3.87 -7.33 4.31
CA TYR A 23 3.84 -8.47 3.40
C TYR A 23 4.47 -8.12 2.04
N PHE A 24 4.46 -6.85 1.66
CA PHE A 24 5.16 -6.37 0.45
C PHE A 24 6.69 -6.31 0.65
N GLY A 25 7.18 -6.51 1.87
CA GLY A 25 8.62 -6.50 2.15
C GLY A 25 9.09 -5.30 2.95
N PHE A 26 8.19 -4.43 3.40
CA PHE A 26 8.55 -3.35 4.31
C PHE A 26 8.75 -3.90 5.72
N SER A 27 9.72 -3.35 6.45
CA SER A 27 9.98 -3.73 7.83
C SER A 27 9.71 -2.56 8.78
N GLU A 28 9.23 -2.88 9.96
CA GLU A 28 8.95 -1.86 10.97
C GLU A 28 10.23 -1.28 11.53
N GLU A 29 10.36 0.04 11.45
CA GLU A 29 11.51 0.80 11.94
C GLU A 29 11.26 1.34 13.34
N SER A 30 10.07 1.88 13.57
CA SER A 30 9.68 2.44 14.88
C SER A 30 8.16 2.54 14.97
N ARG A 31 7.67 2.72 16.19
CA ARG A 31 6.24 2.83 16.45
C ARG A 31 6.03 3.76 17.65
N ILE A 32 5.03 4.64 17.53
CA ILE A 32 4.65 5.57 18.58
C ILE A 32 3.15 5.42 18.83
N ASP A 33 2.76 5.20 20.09
CA ASP A 33 1.38 5.19 20.51
C ASP A 33 1.06 6.58 21.07
N ARG A 34 0.14 7.33 20.40
CA ARG A 34 -0.24 8.66 20.84
C ARG A 34 -1.53 8.68 21.67
N GLY A 35 -2.08 7.50 21.98
CA GLY A 35 -3.32 7.37 22.73
C GLY A 35 -4.56 7.39 21.84
N TYR A 36 -4.66 8.35 20.92
CA TYR A 36 -5.79 8.44 19.97
C TYR A 36 -5.48 7.75 18.64
N ASP A 37 -4.21 7.52 18.35
CA ASP A 37 -3.77 6.72 17.20
C ASP A 37 -2.39 6.13 17.47
N GLN A 38 -1.88 5.37 16.50
CA GLN A 38 -0.50 4.90 16.51
C GLN A 38 0.14 5.31 15.18
N ILE A 39 1.42 5.65 15.22
CA ILE A 39 2.22 5.90 14.02
C ILE A 39 3.25 4.79 13.92
N VAL A 40 3.24 4.08 12.79
CA VAL A 40 4.20 3.02 12.48
C VAL A 40 5.03 3.46 11.29
N TRP A 41 6.35 3.53 11.47
CA TRP A 41 7.25 3.79 10.37
C TRP A 41 7.73 2.48 9.78
N LEU A 42 7.53 2.31 8.47
CA LEU A 42 7.99 1.16 7.71
C LEU A 42 9.07 1.60 6.74
N ASP A 43 10.07 0.76 6.54
CA ASP A 43 11.19 1.01 5.63
C ASP A 43 11.31 -0.15 4.64
N GLY A 44 11.51 0.18 3.36
CA GLY A 44 11.70 -0.82 2.33
C GLY A 44 11.97 -0.18 0.98
N TYR A 45 12.82 -0.81 0.19
CA TYR A 45 13.13 -0.41 -1.18
C TYR A 45 13.64 1.03 -1.32
N GLY A 46 14.33 1.52 -0.29
CA GLY A 46 14.81 2.90 -0.26
C GLY A 46 13.72 3.93 0.04
N GLU A 47 12.51 3.48 0.38
CA GLU A 47 11.37 4.35 0.65
C GLU A 47 10.85 4.13 2.07
N LYS A 48 10.14 5.12 2.61
CA LYS A 48 9.51 5.05 3.93
C LYS A 48 8.02 5.26 3.80
N LEU A 49 7.27 4.45 4.55
CA LEU A 49 5.83 4.63 4.74
C LEU A 49 5.59 5.02 6.19
N GLU A 50 4.80 6.07 6.37
CA GLU A 50 4.31 6.47 7.71
C GLU A 50 2.86 6.02 7.79
N ILE A 51 2.60 4.98 8.60
CA ILE A 51 1.27 4.40 8.71
C ILE A 51 0.60 4.91 9.98
N PHE A 52 -0.54 5.57 9.82
CA PHE A 52 -1.37 6.01 10.93
C PHE A 52 -2.46 4.97 11.15
N ILE A 53 -2.49 4.36 12.33
CA ILE A 53 -3.55 3.41 12.68
C ILE A 53 -4.62 4.18 13.45
N ASP A 54 -5.77 4.38 12.82
CA ASP A 54 -6.92 5.08 13.42
C ASP A 54 -8.20 4.69 12.70
N GLY A 55 -9.00 3.84 13.33
CA GLY A 55 -10.27 3.35 12.76
C GLY A 55 -11.40 4.37 12.80
N THR A 56 -11.18 5.58 13.30
CA THR A 56 -12.25 6.61 13.39
C THR A 56 -12.36 7.46 12.13
N HIS A 57 -11.42 7.34 11.19
CA HIS A 57 -11.48 8.06 9.92
C HIS A 57 -12.58 7.50 9.02
N PRO A 58 -13.22 8.34 8.18
CA PRO A 58 -14.22 7.86 7.24
C PRO A 58 -13.61 6.94 6.19
N PRO A 59 -14.41 6.04 5.61
CA PRO A 59 -13.94 5.17 4.54
C PRO A 59 -13.42 5.96 3.34
N ARG A 60 -12.48 5.37 2.61
CA ARG A 60 -12.00 5.93 1.36
C ARG A 60 -13.14 6.03 0.34
N VAL A 61 -13.20 7.15 -0.38
CA VAL A 61 -14.16 7.33 -1.47
C VAL A 61 -13.61 6.63 -2.72
N ASP A 62 -14.34 5.64 -3.24
CA ASP A 62 -13.87 4.81 -4.35
C ASP A 62 -14.85 4.71 -5.54
N ARG A 63 -16.08 5.26 -5.44
CA ARG A 63 -17.11 5.14 -6.49
C ARG A 63 -17.92 6.41 -6.66
N PRO A 64 -17.39 7.41 -7.41
CA PRO A 64 -16.06 7.44 -8.04
C PRO A 64 -14.96 7.74 -7.06
N GLU A 65 -13.72 7.47 -7.46
CA GLU A 65 -12.56 7.83 -6.66
C GLU A 65 -12.46 9.34 -6.53
N ALA A 66 -12.02 9.81 -5.35
CA ALA A 66 -11.82 11.23 -5.11
C ALA A 66 -10.54 11.73 -5.80
N LEU A 67 -10.48 13.03 -6.03
CA LEU A 67 -9.26 13.66 -6.53
C LEU A 67 -8.11 13.48 -5.52
N GLY A 68 -6.90 13.39 -6.03
CA GLY A 68 -5.68 13.27 -5.23
C GLY A 68 -4.92 11.99 -5.53
N LEU A 69 -4.11 11.55 -4.58
CA LEU A 69 -3.35 10.32 -4.72
C LEU A 69 -4.28 9.14 -4.98
N ARG A 70 -3.94 8.33 -5.99
CA ARG A 70 -4.79 7.22 -6.39
C ARG A 70 -4.31 5.89 -5.84
N HIS A 71 -3.02 5.59 -6.02
CA HIS A 71 -2.45 4.31 -5.57
C HIS A 71 -0.93 4.39 -5.50
N LEU A 72 -0.33 3.41 -4.83
CA LEU A 72 1.09 3.11 -4.91
C LEU A 72 1.30 2.07 -6.00
N ALA A 73 2.44 2.10 -6.66
CA ALA A 73 2.81 1.10 -7.66
C ALA A 73 4.17 0.51 -7.34
N PHE A 74 4.28 -0.80 -7.41
CA PHE A 74 5.53 -1.53 -7.20
C PHE A 74 5.92 -2.27 -8.48
N GLU A 75 7.19 -2.14 -8.86
CA GLU A 75 7.75 -2.92 -9.96
C GLU A 75 8.31 -4.21 -9.38
N VAL A 76 8.03 -5.34 -10.04
CA VAL A 76 8.47 -6.66 -9.62
C VAL A 76 9.12 -7.40 -10.78
N ASP A 77 9.91 -8.42 -10.47
CA ASP A 77 10.56 -9.23 -11.50
C ASP A 77 9.56 -10.13 -12.24
N ASP A 78 8.59 -10.69 -11.51
CA ASP A 78 7.63 -11.66 -12.03
C ASP A 78 6.24 -11.34 -11.47
N VAL A 79 5.41 -10.69 -12.30
CA VAL A 79 4.07 -10.25 -11.90
C VAL A 79 3.18 -11.43 -11.50
N GLU A 80 3.24 -12.54 -12.24
CA GLU A 80 2.39 -13.71 -11.95
C GLU A 80 2.80 -14.39 -10.65
N ALA A 81 4.10 -14.47 -10.36
CA ALA A 81 4.58 -15.02 -9.10
C ALA A 81 4.13 -14.15 -7.92
N GLU A 82 4.16 -12.83 -8.07
CA GLU A 82 3.67 -11.91 -7.04
C GLU A 82 2.17 -12.05 -6.85
N TRP A 83 1.41 -12.24 -7.94
CA TRP A 83 -0.02 -12.47 -7.85
C TRP A 83 -0.32 -13.69 -6.97
N GLU A 84 0.39 -14.80 -7.19
CA GLU A 84 0.23 -16.00 -6.37
C GLU A 84 0.60 -15.73 -4.90
N ARG A 85 1.69 -15.00 -4.67
CA ARG A 85 2.15 -14.68 -3.33
C ARG A 85 1.15 -13.80 -2.56
N LEU A 86 0.47 -12.90 -3.27
CA LEU A 86 -0.50 -11.96 -2.68
C LEU A 86 -1.94 -12.48 -2.71
N LYS A 87 -2.14 -13.73 -3.07
CA LYS A 87 -3.47 -14.30 -3.29
C LYS A 87 -4.41 -14.18 -2.10
N GLN A 88 -3.88 -14.22 -0.88
CA GLN A 88 -4.69 -14.07 0.34
C GLN A 88 -5.39 -12.71 0.43
N PHE A 89 -4.92 -11.71 -0.29
CA PHE A 89 -5.51 -10.36 -0.30
C PHE A 89 -6.52 -10.17 -1.44
N ASP A 90 -6.87 -11.24 -2.14
CA ASP A 90 -7.85 -11.24 -3.22
C ASP A 90 -7.54 -10.23 -4.33
N PRO A 91 -6.36 -10.36 -4.97
CA PRO A 91 -5.98 -9.45 -6.05
C PRO A 91 -6.87 -9.59 -7.26
N GLU A 92 -7.01 -8.51 -8.03
CA GLU A 92 -7.69 -8.54 -9.32
C GLU A 92 -6.90 -9.45 -10.29
N PRO A 93 -7.55 -9.99 -11.32
CA PRO A 93 -6.86 -10.80 -12.32
C PRO A 93 -5.71 -10.04 -12.98
N VAL A 94 -4.64 -10.75 -13.29
CA VAL A 94 -3.52 -10.18 -14.04
C VAL A 94 -4.02 -9.79 -15.43
N ARG A 95 -3.70 -8.57 -15.86
CA ARG A 95 -4.00 -8.06 -17.18
C ARG A 95 -2.72 -7.88 -17.98
N THR A 96 -2.81 -8.12 -19.28
CA THR A 96 -1.73 -7.81 -20.21
C THR A 96 -2.06 -6.52 -20.94
N LYS A 97 -1.17 -5.53 -20.85
CA LYS A 97 -1.33 -4.24 -21.52
C LYS A 97 -0.94 -4.36 -22.98
N ASP A 98 -1.28 -3.34 -23.78
CA ASP A 98 -1.00 -3.31 -25.22
C ASP A 98 0.50 -3.47 -25.54
N ASP A 99 1.36 -3.00 -24.64
CA ASP A 99 2.82 -3.15 -24.78
C ASP A 99 3.34 -4.52 -24.34
N GLY A 100 2.44 -5.44 -23.98
CA GLY A 100 2.80 -6.79 -23.53
C GLY A 100 3.17 -6.91 -22.06
N LYS A 101 3.24 -5.79 -21.33
CA LYS A 101 3.56 -5.81 -19.90
C LYS A 101 2.34 -6.21 -19.08
N LYS A 102 2.59 -6.96 -18.01
CA LYS A 102 1.54 -7.45 -17.12
C LYS A 102 1.40 -6.52 -15.92
N VAL A 103 0.17 -6.44 -15.40
CA VAL A 103 -0.16 -5.59 -14.26
C VAL A 103 -1.38 -6.19 -13.54
N PHE A 104 -1.41 -6.04 -12.22
CA PHE A 104 -2.64 -6.27 -11.46
C PHE A 104 -2.73 -5.26 -10.31
N PHE A 105 -3.93 -5.15 -9.77
CA PHE A 105 -4.21 -4.34 -8.60
C PHE A 105 -4.64 -5.22 -7.44
N VAL A 106 -4.22 -4.86 -6.25
CA VAL A 106 -4.66 -5.46 -5.00
C VAL A 106 -4.98 -4.33 -4.03
N LYS A 107 -6.01 -4.49 -3.22
CA LYS A 107 -6.41 -3.46 -2.27
C LYS A 107 -5.89 -3.79 -0.88
N ASP A 108 -5.47 -2.75 -0.16
CA ASP A 108 -5.18 -2.94 1.26
C ASP A 108 -6.51 -3.19 2.01
N PRO A 109 -6.48 -3.52 3.32
CA PRO A 109 -7.73 -3.81 4.07
C PRO A 109 -8.76 -2.68 4.07
N ASP A 110 -8.35 -1.45 3.83
CA ASP A 110 -9.23 -0.28 3.81
C ASP A 110 -9.59 0.17 2.40
N GLY A 111 -9.23 -0.61 1.40
CA GLY A 111 -9.62 -0.37 0.01
C GLY A 111 -8.68 0.50 -0.80
N VAL A 112 -7.51 0.86 -0.27
CA VAL A 112 -6.51 1.61 -1.04
C VAL A 112 -5.91 0.68 -2.10
N PRO A 113 -6.01 1.03 -3.40
CA PRO A 113 -5.45 0.18 -4.45
C PRO A 113 -3.93 0.27 -4.47
N VAL A 114 -3.31 -0.86 -4.75
CA VAL A 114 -1.87 -0.98 -4.96
C VAL A 114 -1.65 -1.69 -6.29
N GLU A 115 -0.86 -1.08 -7.16
CA GLU A 115 -0.53 -1.63 -8.47
C GLU A 115 0.76 -2.44 -8.38
N VAL A 116 0.77 -3.61 -9.00
CA VAL A 116 1.97 -4.46 -9.14
C VAL A 116 2.22 -4.63 -10.63
N ARG A 117 3.44 -4.31 -11.04
CA ARG A 117 3.78 -4.29 -12.47
C ARG A 117 5.21 -4.69 -12.76
#